data_695932b1f2dce9fc59496af61177f81b
#
_entry.id   695932b1f2dce9fc59496af61177f81b
#
_cell.length_a   1.000
_cell.length_b   1.000
_cell.length_c   1.000
_cell.angle_alpha   90.00
_cell.angle_beta   90.00
_cell.angle_gamma   90.00
#
_symmetry.space_group_name_H-M   'P 1'
#
loop_
_entity.id
_entity.type
_entity.pdbx_description
1 polymer ?
#
loop_
_entity_poly.entity_id
_entity_poly.type
_entity_poly.pdbx_seq_one_letter_code
_entity_poly.pdbx_strand_id
1 'polypeptide(L)'
;MMIIILGLIMSLIILFVTAAAAKEEELTGENILSKISLAAKWLADKQRPDGSWPIVTQDKRSSVAATGLFGLGTFNQISLSFPNIEKALSFLLAHQHNEGYWEATSSFSWNKVEATTAALYGLISADYKGKALEKGMDWLIKNQKANGSWNDDCWDTSWALYLLLYSGCQISNPVIKSASLWLVNDQKDDGSWKTNLPNLKQFEPLWTTPPVIFTLAQTGQHQNTIIKGLKYLENKQNKNGSFGRKDASKTGLALLAFTSLSKYSGLTEEYRLSAESAVQWFLSNQRRSGTWPGGFHPFNIIDTAFSIWGLNKFLCTF
;
A
#
# COMPACT_ATOMS: atom_id res chain seq x y z
N MET A 1 15.55 53.33 -28.86
CA MET A 1 14.44 52.40 -29.19
C MET A 1 14.80 50.93 -28.89
N MET A 2 16.01 50.46 -29.24
CA MET A 2 16.43 49.06 -29.00
C MET A 2 16.61 48.67 -27.51
N ILE A 3 17.07 49.61 -26.65
CA ILE A 3 17.28 49.38 -25.23
C ILE A 3 15.95 49.21 -24.45
N ILE A 4 14.89 49.92 -24.86
CA ILE A 4 13.55 49.83 -24.23
C ILE A 4 12.88 48.51 -24.58
N ILE A 5 13.10 47.95 -25.76
CA ILE A 5 12.55 46.66 -26.20
C ILE A 5 13.23 45.50 -25.46
N LEU A 6 14.56 45.55 -25.22
CA LEU A 6 15.26 44.57 -24.45
C LEU A 6 14.82 44.55 -22.96
N GLY A 7 14.56 45.71 -22.36
CA GLY A 7 14.04 45.80 -20.99
C GLY A 7 12.64 45.22 -20.83
N LEU A 8 11.75 45.43 -21.80
CA LEU A 8 10.40 44.85 -21.83
C LEU A 8 10.43 43.32 -22.02
N ILE A 9 11.32 42.81 -22.89
CA ILE A 9 11.47 41.35 -23.09
C ILE A 9 12.04 40.69 -21.86
N MET A 10 13.05 41.27 -21.18
CA MET A 10 13.57 40.74 -19.93
C MET A 10 12.52 40.77 -18.79
N SER A 11 11.71 41.86 -18.71
CA SER A 11 10.64 41.92 -17.71
C SER A 11 9.53 40.91 -17.99
N LEU A 12 9.18 40.64 -19.25
CA LEU A 12 8.24 39.58 -19.63
C LEU A 12 8.81 38.16 -19.32
N ILE A 13 10.08 37.92 -19.60
CA ILE A 13 10.73 36.65 -19.31
C ILE A 13 10.79 36.42 -17.78
N ILE A 14 11.10 37.45 -16.99
CA ILE A 14 11.05 37.35 -15.52
C ILE A 14 9.63 37.12 -15.02
N LEU A 15 8.60 37.79 -15.59
CA LEU A 15 7.21 37.52 -15.23
C LEU A 15 6.75 36.10 -15.64
N PHE A 16 7.19 35.60 -16.82
CA PHE A 16 6.89 34.20 -17.22
C PHE A 16 7.64 33.16 -16.43
N VAL A 17 8.88 33.42 -15.99
CA VAL A 17 9.65 32.53 -15.14
C VAL A 17 9.09 32.51 -13.71
N THR A 18 8.56 33.63 -13.20
CA THR A 18 7.90 33.67 -11.88
C THR A 18 6.46 33.12 -11.91
N ALA A 19 5.78 33.14 -13.07
CA ALA A 19 4.44 32.54 -13.23
C ALA A 19 4.46 31.03 -13.49
N ALA A 20 5.62 30.46 -13.82
CA ALA A 20 5.79 29.05 -14.14
C ALA A 20 6.41 28.22 -13.00
N ALA A 21 6.81 28.81 -11.88
CA ALA A 21 7.03 28.07 -10.65
C ALA A 21 5.63 27.69 -10.13
N ALA A 22 5.16 26.49 -10.49
CA ALA A 22 4.02 25.89 -9.82
C ALA A 22 4.29 26.05 -8.32
N LYS A 23 3.44 26.84 -7.62
CA LYS A 23 3.56 27.07 -6.18
C LYS A 23 3.63 25.69 -5.56
N GLU A 24 4.75 25.34 -4.97
CA GLU A 24 4.92 24.05 -4.32
C GLU A 24 3.81 23.96 -3.27
N GLU A 25 2.97 22.92 -3.38
CA GLU A 25 1.82 22.78 -2.49
C GLU A 25 2.34 22.52 -1.07
N GLU A 26 1.93 23.36 -0.12
CA GLU A 26 2.43 23.32 1.24
C GLU A 26 2.07 21.98 1.92
N LEU A 27 3.01 21.39 2.64
CA LEU A 27 2.84 20.13 3.36
C LEU A 27 2.02 20.39 4.62
N THR A 28 0.70 20.43 4.47
CA THR A 28 -0.27 20.59 5.55
C THR A 28 -1.22 19.40 5.62
N GLY A 29 -1.75 19.11 6.80
CA GLY A 29 -2.75 18.07 6.98
C GLY A 29 -3.98 18.29 6.11
N GLU A 30 -4.41 19.54 5.91
CA GLU A 30 -5.55 19.89 5.06
C GLU A 30 -5.30 19.54 3.60
N ASN A 31 -4.13 19.88 3.05
CA ASN A 31 -3.77 19.54 1.69
C ASN A 31 -3.71 18.02 1.48
N ILE A 32 -3.12 17.29 2.43
CA ILE A 32 -3.07 15.82 2.38
C ILE A 32 -4.48 15.22 2.41
N LEU A 33 -5.35 15.68 3.32
CA LEU A 33 -6.75 15.21 3.41
C LEU A 33 -7.54 15.51 2.14
N SER A 34 -7.32 16.67 1.52
CA SER A 34 -7.93 17.03 0.22
C SER A 34 -7.54 16.02 -0.87
N LYS A 35 -6.25 15.65 -0.95
CA LYS A 35 -5.77 14.65 -1.92
C LYS A 35 -6.34 13.26 -1.66
N ILE A 36 -6.39 12.84 -0.40
CA ILE A 36 -7.01 11.57 0.01
C ILE A 36 -8.49 11.55 -0.38
N SER A 37 -9.23 12.63 -0.08
CA SER A 37 -10.67 12.71 -0.37
C SER A 37 -10.98 12.60 -1.87
N LEU A 38 -10.20 13.28 -2.71
CA LEU A 38 -10.35 13.21 -4.16
C LEU A 38 -10.03 11.80 -4.70
N ALA A 39 -8.99 11.16 -4.18
CA ALA A 39 -8.61 9.81 -4.53
C ALA A 39 -9.63 8.77 -4.08
N ALA A 40 -10.15 8.92 -2.87
CA ALA A 40 -11.19 8.06 -2.32
C ALA A 40 -12.49 8.13 -3.13
N LYS A 41 -12.90 9.34 -3.54
CA LYS A 41 -14.04 9.51 -4.45
C LYS A 41 -13.83 8.75 -5.76
N TRP A 42 -12.66 8.93 -6.39
CA TRP A 42 -12.34 8.20 -7.61
C TRP A 42 -12.37 6.68 -7.39
N LEU A 43 -11.82 6.17 -6.28
CA LEU A 43 -11.83 4.74 -5.97
C LEU A 43 -13.27 4.23 -5.75
N ALA A 44 -14.12 4.99 -5.05
CA ALA A 44 -15.52 4.66 -4.85
C ALA A 44 -16.28 4.53 -6.18
N ASP A 45 -16.03 5.45 -7.11
CA ASP A 45 -16.64 5.45 -8.45
C ASP A 45 -16.23 4.22 -9.30
N LYS A 46 -15.23 3.45 -8.86
CA LYS A 46 -14.80 2.20 -9.52
C LYS A 46 -15.45 0.95 -8.96
N GLN A 47 -16.27 1.06 -7.90
CA GLN A 47 -17.07 -0.06 -7.43
C GLN A 47 -18.10 -0.45 -8.47
N ARG A 48 -18.23 -1.75 -8.74
CA ARG A 48 -19.14 -2.31 -9.70
C ARG A 48 -20.54 -2.55 -9.11
N PRO A 49 -21.56 -2.78 -9.96
CA PRO A 49 -22.90 -3.07 -9.49
C PRO A 49 -23.01 -4.32 -8.59
N ASP A 50 -22.10 -5.29 -8.75
CA ASP A 50 -21.99 -6.48 -7.90
C ASP A 50 -21.27 -6.22 -6.56
N GLY A 51 -20.82 -4.99 -6.33
CA GLY A 51 -20.09 -4.58 -5.13
C GLY A 51 -18.58 -4.76 -5.19
N SER A 52 -18.05 -5.38 -6.24
CA SER A 52 -16.64 -5.66 -6.41
C SER A 52 -15.84 -4.46 -6.95
N TRP A 53 -14.51 -4.56 -6.84
CA TRP A 53 -13.57 -3.73 -7.58
C TRP A 53 -12.79 -4.58 -8.59
N PRO A 54 -12.44 -4.02 -9.76
CA PRO A 54 -11.48 -4.66 -10.67
C PRO A 54 -10.05 -4.45 -10.16
N ILE A 55 -9.13 -5.32 -10.52
CA ILE A 55 -7.67 -5.09 -10.30
C ILE A 55 -7.18 -3.92 -11.15
N VAL A 56 -7.63 -3.88 -12.39
CA VAL A 56 -7.37 -2.82 -13.36
C VAL A 56 -8.68 -2.31 -13.91
N THR A 57 -8.79 -1.01 -14.13
CA THR A 57 -10.06 -0.38 -14.54
C THR A 57 -10.64 -0.92 -15.84
N GLN A 58 -9.79 -1.44 -16.74
CA GLN A 58 -10.20 -2.02 -18.03
C GLN A 58 -10.56 -3.51 -17.95
N ASP A 59 -10.23 -4.21 -16.87
CA ASP A 59 -10.61 -5.62 -16.70
C ASP A 59 -12.14 -5.71 -16.51
N LYS A 60 -12.79 -6.55 -17.29
CA LYS A 60 -14.21 -6.81 -17.15
C LYS A 60 -14.54 -7.73 -15.97
N ARG A 61 -13.54 -8.42 -15.42
CA ARG A 61 -13.69 -9.36 -14.31
C ARG A 61 -13.61 -8.64 -12.97
N SER A 62 -14.46 -9.05 -12.06
CA SER A 62 -14.41 -8.66 -10.66
C SER A 62 -13.22 -9.34 -9.96
N SER A 63 -12.63 -8.68 -8.96
CA SER A 63 -11.47 -9.21 -8.25
C SER A 63 -11.74 -9.31 -6.75
N VAL A 64 -11.61 -10.52 -6.21
CA VAL A 64 -11.63 -10.78 -4.77
C VAL A 64 -10.56 -9.93 -4.06
N ALA A 65 -9.33 -9.98 -4.55
CA ALA A 65 -8.22 -9.25 -3.93
C ALA A 65 -8.42 -7.73 -3.97
N ALA A 66 -8.85 -7.18 -5.13
CA ALA A 66 -9.12 -5.75 -5.23
C ALA A 66 -10.30 -5.33 -4.32
N THR A 67 -11.34 -6.16 -4.21
CA THR A 67 -12.50 -5.87 -3.38
C THR A 67 -12.14 -5.87 -1.89
N GLY A 68 -11.41 -6.87 -1.42
CA GLY A 68 -11.01 -6.97 -0.02
C GLY A 68 -9.97 -5.93 0.37
N LEU A 69 -8.80 -5.96 -0.29
CA LEU A 69 -7.64 -5.17 0.11
C LEU A 69 -7.78 -3.70 -0.32
N PHE A 70 -8.03 -3.46 -1.62
CA PHE A 70 -7.99 -2.10 -2.18
C PHE A 70 -9.34 -1.36 -2.09
N GLY A 71 -10.47 -2.07 -2.06
CA GLY A 71 -11.78 -1.51 -1.81
C GLY A 71 -12.04 -1.36 -0.31
N LEU A 72 -12.59 -2.38 0.34
CA LEU A 72 -12.99 -2.32 1.76
C LEU A 72 -11.86 -1.91 2.70
N GLY A 73 -10.65 -2.46 2.50
CA GLY A 73 -9.50 -2.13 3.32
C GLY A 73 -9.10 -0.66 3.27
N THR A 74 -9.17 -0.02 2.10
CA THR A 74 -8.85 1.41 1.96
C THR A 74 -9.89 2.28 2.65
N PHE A 75 -11.19 2.02 2.43
CA PHE A 75 -12.25 2.84 3.00
C PHE A 75 -12.32 2.75 4.52
N ASN A 76 -12.01 1.59 5.10
CA ASN A 76 -11.91 1.47 6.55
C ASN A 76 -10.80 2.35 7.13
N GLN A 77 -9.66 2.44 6.46
CA GLN A 77 -8.53 3.24 6.94
C GLN A 77 -8.81 4.74 6.98
N ILE A 78 -9.65 5.25 6.08
CA ILE A 78 -9.96 6.69 5.97
C ILE A 78 -11.31 7.05 6.55
N SER A 79 -12.04 6.10 7.13
CA SER A 79 -13.37 6.31 7.76
C SER A 79 -14.39 7.02 6.86
N LEU A 80 -14.32 6.79 5.54
CA LEU A 80 -15.24 7.38 4.56
C LEU A 80 -16.28 6.35 4.08
N SER A 81 -17.55 6.73 4.06
CA SER A 81 -18.69 5.87 3.76
C SER A 81 -19.16 5.97 2.29
N PHE A 82 -18.25 5.98 1.32
CA PHE A 82 -18.61 6.11 -0.10
C PHE A 82 -19.09 4.83 -0.78
N PRO A 83 -18.46 3.65 -0.58
CA PRO A 83 -18.84 2.43 -1.29
C PRO A 83 -20.06 1.74 -0.66
N ASN A 84 -20.69 0.89 -1.45
CA ASN A 84 -21.68 -0.03 -0.94
C ASN A 84 -20.99 -1.24 -0.27
N ILE A 85 -20.75 -1.12 1.05
CA ILE A 85 -20.07 -2.12 1.86
C ILE A 85 -20.81 -3.46 1.86
N GLU A 86 -22.14 -3.43 1.96
CA GLU A 86 -22.96 -4.65 1.99
C GLU A 86 -22.84 -5.47 0.70
N LYS A 87 -22.83 -4.81 -0.46
CA LYS A 87 -22.60 -5.50 -1.74
C LYS A 87 -21.19 -6.05 -1.85
N ALA A 88 -20.18 -5.31 -1.39
CA ALA A 88 -18.81 -5.78 -1.38
C ALA A 88 -18.62 -7.02 -0.48
N LEU A 89 -19.23 -7.02 0.71
CA LEU A 89 -19.27 -8.17 1.60
C LEU A 89 -19.98 -9.35 0.93
N SER A 90 -21.16 -9.12 0.33
CA SER A 90 -21.91 -10.16 -0.38
C SER A 90 -21.10 -10.79 -1.50
N PHE A 91 -20.33 -9.97 -2.25
CA PHE A 91 -19.42 -10.45 -3.27
C PHE A 91 -18.32 -11.35 -2.68
N LEU A 92 -17.64 -10.92 -1.61
CA LEU A 92 -16.59 -11.74 -0.98
C LEU A 92 -17.15 -13.05 -0.41
N LEU A 93 -18.29 -13.00 0.27
CA LEU A 93 -18.94 -14.19 0.85
C LEU A 93 -19.36 -15.20 -0.19
N ALA A 94 -19.86 -14.72 -1.35
CA ALA A 94 -20.28 -15.59 -2.46
C ALA A 94 -19.09 -16.30 -3.16
N HIS A 95 -17.86 -15.79 -3.00
CA HIS A 95 -16.66 -16.33 -3.64
C HIS A 95 -15.76 -17.13 -2.69
N GLN A 96 -16.21 -17.39 -1.45
CA GLN A 96 -15.48 -18.26 -0.54
C GLN A 96 -15.68 -19.74 -0.89
N HIS A 97 -14.59 -20.48 -1.00
CA HIS A 97 -14.65 -21.94 -1.12
C HIS A 97 -15.09 -22.61 0.18
N ASN A 98 -15.67 -23.79 0.09
CA ASN A 98 -16.15 -24.55 1.26
C ASN A 98 -15.03 -24.84 2.28
N GLU A 99 -13.78 -24.95 1.81
CA GLU A 99 -12.58 -25.17 2.60
C GLU A 99 -12.09 -23.90 3.33
N GLY A 100 -12.70 -22.72 3.05
CA GLY A 100 -12.44 -21.46 3.73
C GLY A 100 -11.59 -20.46 2.96
N TYR A 101 -10.91 -20.85 1.90
CA TYR A 101 -10.07 -19.95 1.12
C TYR A 101 -10.83 -19.21 0.00
N TRP A 102 -10.14 -18.23 -0.60
CA TRP A 102 -10.54 -17.56 -1.84
C TRP A 102 -9.50 -17.78 -2.93
N GLU A 103 -9.97 -17.77 -4.17
CA GLU A 103 -9.11 -17.77 -5.36
C GLU A 103 -9.21 -16.45 -6.12
N ALA A 104 -8.19 -16.19 -6.95
CA ALA A 104 -8.23 -15.04 -7.84
C ALA A 104 -9.33 -15.20 -8.88
N THR A 105 -10.17 -14.19 -9.02
CA THR A 105 -11.26 -14.14 -10.00
C THR A 105 -10.94 -13.22 -11.20
N SER A 106 -9.76 -12.57 -11.18
CA SER A 106 -9.32 -11.64 -12.22
C SER A 106 -8.27 -12.26 -13.15
N SER A 107 -7.88 -11.51 -14.20
CA SER A 107 -6.80 -11.90 -15.13
C SER A 107 -5.41 -11.95 -14.49
N PHE A 108 -5.25 -11.31 -13.34
CA PHE A 108 -4.05 -11.43 -12.53
C PHE A 108 -4.11 -12.70 -11.70
N SER A 109 -3.12 -13.55 -11.89
CA SER A 109 -2.97 -14.81 -11.18
C SER A 109 -2.44 -14.53 -9.76
N TRP A 110 -3.33 -14.14 -8.86
CA TRP A 110 -3.06 -14.13 -7.44
C TRP A 110 -3.18 -15.57 -6.93
N ASN A 111 -2.27 -15.98 -6.07
CA ASN A 111 -2.37 -17.30 -5.47
C ASN A 111 -3.44 -17.33 -4.37
N LYS A 112 -3.74 -18.53 -3.86
CA LYS A 112 -4.78 -18.71 -2.82
C LYS A 112 -4.48 -17.95 -1.53
N VAL A 113 -3.21 -17.85 -1.12
CA VAL A 113 -2.81 -17.12 0.10
C VAL A 113 -3.08 -15.63 -0.08
N GLU A 114 -2.65 -15.04 -1.20
CA GLU A 114 -2.90 -13.63 -1.50
C GLU A 114 -4.39 -13.30 -1.56
N ALA A 115 -5.16 -14.09 -2.31
CA ALA A 115 -6.60 -13.86 -2.47
C ALA A 115 -7.34 -14.02 -1.12
N THR A 116 -6.97 -15.02 -0.33
CA THR A 116 -7.56 -15.26 0.99
C THR A 116 -7.20 -14.16 1.97
N THR A 117 -5.93 -13.77 2.03
CA THR A 117 -5.47 -12.68 2.91
C THR A 117 -6.18 -11.37 2.59
N ALA A 118 -6.31 -11.05 1.30
CA ALA A 118 -6.99 -9.83 0.85
C ALA A 118 -8.49 -9.86 1.18
N ALA A 119 -9.17 -10.99 0.96
CA ALA A 119 -10.59 -11.15 1.31
C ALA A 119 -10.82 -11.01 2.82
N LEU A 120 -10.02 -11.71 3.63
CA LEU A 120 -10.10 -11.64 5.08
C LEU A 120 -9.85 -10.22 5.61
N TYR A 121 -8.86 -9.52 5.04
CA TYR A 121 -8.63 -8.13 5.39
C TYR A 121 -9.85 -7.25 5.11
N GLY A 122 -10.52 -7.45 3.97
CA GLY A 122 -11.78 -6.77 3.65
C GLY A 122 -12.91 -7.10 4.62
N LEU A 123 -13.09 -8.38 4.98
CA LEU A 123 -14.10 -8.81 5.96
C LEU A 123 -13.86 -8.16 7.32
N ILE A 124 -12.62 -8.18 7.84
CA ILE A 124 -12.27 -7.54 9.11
C ILE A 124 -12.47 -6.03 9.03
N SER A 125 -12.05 -5.41 7.93
CA SER A 125 -12.19 -3.96 7.70
C SER A 125 -13.66 -3.50 7.68
N ALA A 126 -14.57 -4.37 7.28
CA ALA A 126 -16.01 -4.13 7.28
C ALA A 126 -16.72 -4.59 8.57
N ASP A 127 -15.96 -4.90 9.62
CA ASP A 127 -16.46 -5.42 10.93
C ASP A 127 -17.32 -6.69 10.82
N TYR A 128 -17.07 -7.50 9.79
CA TYR A 128 -17.78 -8.77 9.61
C TYR A 128 -17.33 -9.82 10.64
N LYS A 129 -18.31 -10.42 11.34
CA LYS A 129 -18.08 -11.40 12.42
C LYS A 129 -18.90 -12.67 12.17
N GLY A 130 -18.58 -13.40 11.12
CA GLY A 130 -19.33 -14.60 10.76
C GLY A 130 -18.43 -15.78 10.40
N LYS A 131 -19.05 -16.93 10.18
CA LYS A 131 -18.37 -18.21 9.89
C LYS A 131 -17.40 -18.13 8.71
N ALA A 132 -17.61 -17.25 7.75
CA ALA A 132 -16.68 -17.10 6.63
C ALA A 132 -15.33 -16.56 7.07
N LEU A 133 -15.31 -15.59 8.00
CA LEU A 133 -14.07 -15.10 8.60
C LEU A 133 -13.34 -16.20 9.37
N GLU A 134 -14.04 -16.94 10.22
CA GLU A 134 -13.46 -18.04 11.02
C GLU A 134 -12.83 -19.11 10.12
N LYS A 135 -13.57 -19.61 9.11
CA LYS A 135 -13.07 -20.59 8.15
C LYS A 135 -11.84 -20.11 7.39
N GLY A 136 -11.85 -18.85 6.95
CA GLY A 136 -10.73 -18.28 6.22
C GLY A 136 -9.48 -18.12 7.09
N MET A 137 -9.63 -17.68 8.33
CA MET A 137 -8.54 -17.58 9.30
C MET A 137 -7.95 -18.97 9.61
N ASP A 138 -8.80 -19.96 9.84
CA ASP A 138 -8.37 -21.34 10.07
C ASP A 138 -7.61 -21.89 8.86
N TRP A 139 -8.10 -21.65 7.66
CA TRP A 139 -7.42 -22.06 6.44
C TRP A 139 -6.05 -21.41 6.33
N LEU A 140 -5.96 -20.08 6.55
CA LEU A 140 -4.70 -19.36 6.47
C LEU A 140 -3.66 -19.91 7.46
N ILE A 141 -4.05 -20.13 8.72
CA ILE A 141 -3.18 -20.68 9.77
C ILE A 141 -2.71 -22.09 9.40
N LYS A 142 -3.61 -22.98 8.95
CA LYS A 142 -3.29 -24.36 8.56
C LYS A 142 -2.34 -24.43 7.34
N ASN A 143 -2.32 -23.43 6.52
CA ASN A 143 -1.45 -23.37 5.33
C ASN A 143 -0.11 -22.67 5.57
N GLN A 144 0.20 -22.31 6.83
CA GLN A 144 1.56 -21.93 7.20
C GLN A 144 2.48 -23.16 7.09
N LYS A 145 3.60 -23.01 6.41
CA LYS A 145 4.61 -24.07 6.29
C LYS A 145 5.37 -24.29 7.60
N ALA A 146 5.96 -25.45 7.75
CA ALA A 146 6.77 -25.80 8.93
C ALA A 146 7.94 -24.84 9.20
N ASN A 147 8.44 -24.15 8.14
CA ASN A 147 9.48 -23.12 8.27
C ASN A 147 8.94 -21.75 8.70
N GLY A 148 7.64 -21.60 8.87
CA GLY A 148 6.97 -20.36 9.28
C GLY A 148 6.48 -19.46 8.14
N SER A 149 6.78 -19.77 6.88
CA SER A 149 6.36 -18.98 5.72
C SER A 149 5.00 -19.41 5.17
N TRP A 150 4.45 -18.57 4.27
CA TRP A 150 3.47 -18.97 3.27
C TRP A 150 4.16 -18.96 1.89
N ASN A 151 4.03 -20.07 1.17
CA ASN A 151 4.58 -20.28 -0.19
C ASN A 151 6.11 -20.11 -0.34
N ASP A 152 6.89 -20.09 0.77
CA ASP A 152 8.32 -19.72 0.80
C ASP A 152 8.58 -18.36 0.16
N ASP A 153 7.67 -17.41 0.41
CA ASP A 153 7.68 -16.12 -0.23
C ASP A 153 7.48 -14.96 0.78
N CYS A 154 8.28 -13.90 0.63
CA CYS A 154 8.24 -12.75 1.55
C CYS A 154 6.99 -11.88 1.37
N TRP A 155 6.42 -11.80 0.17
CA TRP A 155 5.19 -11.08 -0.09
C TRP A 155 4.01 -11.76 0.62
N ASP A 156 3.80 -13.05 0.36
CA ASP A 156 2.73 -13.83 0.96
C ASP A 156 2.86 -13.88 2.50
N THR A 157 4.08 -14.11 2.99
CA THR A 157 4.34 -14.21 4.43
C THR A 157 4.13 -12.87 5.13
N SER A 158 4.53 -11.74 4.52
CA SER A 158 4.33 -10.43 5.14
C SER A 158 2.86 -10.06 5.26
N TRP A 159 2.07 -10.26 4.20
CA TRP A 159 0.64 -9.93 4.23
C TRP A 159 -0.16 -10.87 5.13
N ALA A 160 0.16 -12.17 5.15
CA ALA A 160 -0.46 -13.12 6.07
C ALA A 160 -0.16 -12.77 7.53
N LEU A 161 1.10 -12.47 7.85
CA LEU A 161 1.52 -12.03 9.18
C LEU A 161 0.82 -10.72 9.58
N TYR A 162 0.77 -9.73 8.67
CA TYR A 162 0.08 -8.48 8.93
C TYR A 162 -1.39 -8.70 9.25
N LEU A 163 -2.09 -9.52 8.45
CA LEU A 163 -3.49 -9.84 8.68
C LEU A 163 -3.72 -10.48 10.05
N LEU A 164 -2.89 -11.45 10.43
CA LEU A 164 -3.00 -12.11 11.74
C LEU A 164 -2.80 -11.11 12.89
N LEU A 165 -1.81 -10.22 12.79
CA LEU A 165 -1.61 -9.15 13.78
C LEU A 165 -2.79 -8.16 13.80
N TYR A 166 -3.29 -7.78 12.64
CA TYR A 166 -4.44 -6.87 12.49
C TYR A 166 -5.74 -7.47 13.05
N SER A 167 -5.91 -8.80 12.97
CA SER A 167 -7.03 -9.53 13.57
C SER A 167 -6.93 -9.67 15.10
N GLY A 168 -5.84 -9.22 15.72
CA GLY A 168 -5.63 -9.27 17.16
C GLY A 168 -4.84 -10.49 17.65
N CYS A 169 -4.26 -11.29 16.75
CA CYS A 169 -3.36 -12.39 17.17
C CYS A 169 -2.18 -11.85 17.97
N GLN A 170 -1.93 -12.45 19.11
CA GLN A 170 -0.86 -12.02 20.01
C GLN A 170 0.53 -12.32 19.42
N ILE A 171 1.48 -11.42 19.66
CA ILE A 171 2.88 -11.56 19.20
C ILE A 171 3.52 -12.85 19.77
N SER A 172 3.07 -13.31 20.92
CA SER A 172 3.52 -14.57 21.54
C SER A 172 3.06 -15.84 20.81
N ASN A 173 2.07 -15.74 19.91
CA ASN A 173 1.55 -16.88 19.16
C ASN A 173 2.66 -17.53 18.31
N PRO A 174 2.81 -18.87 18.32
CA PRO A 174 3.83 -19.57 17.53
C PRO A 174 3.78 -19.25 16.02
N VAL A 175 2.58 -19.10 15.44
CA VAL A 175 2.38 -18.76 14.03
C VAL A 175 3.01 -17.38 13.72
N ILE A 176 2.79 -16.39 14.59
CA ILE A 176 3.36 -15.05 14.46
C ILE A 176 4.89 -15.09 14.59
N LYS A 177 5.40 -15.80 15.62
CA LYS A 177 6.84 -15.89 15.86
C LYS A 177 7.58 -16.54 14.69
N SER A 178 7.07 -17.68 14.21
CA SER A 178 7.72 -18.41 13.11
C SER A 178 7.71 -17.59 11.82
N ALA A 179 6.62 -16.88 11.49
CA ALA A 179 6.53 -16.01 10.33
C ALA A 179 7.50 -14.82 10.42
N SER A 180 7.56 -14.18 11.59
CA SER A 180 8.48 -13.06 11.81
C SER A 180 9.95 -13.48 11.66
N LEU A 181 10.33 -14.61 12.25
CA LEU A 181 11.69 -15.15 12.15
C LEU A 181 12.04 -15.56 10.71
N TRP A 182 11.09 -16.15 9.99
CA TRP A 182 11.31 -16.49 8.60
C TRP A 182 11.60 -15.23 7.75
N LEU A 183 10.82 -14.15 7.91
CA LEU A 183 11.05 -12.88 7.22
C LEU A 183 12.42 -12.27 7.58
N VAL A 184 12.82 -12.35 8.85
CA VAL A 184 14.16 -11.88 9.28
C VAL A 184 15.27 -12.65 8.57
N ASN A 185 15.14 -13.96 8.47
CA ASN A 185 16.14 -14.84 7.85
C ASN A 185 16.16 -14.75 6.32
N ASP A 186 15.07 -14.31 5.67
CA ASP A 186 15.00 -14.12 4.21
C ASP A 186 15.57 -12.75 3.76
N GLN A 187 15.92 -11.83 4.68
CA GLN A 187 16.49 -10.53 4.33
C GLN A 187 17.81 -10.69 3.56
N LYS A 188 17.95 -10.00 2.44
CA LYS A 188 19.17 -9.99 1.63
C LYS A 188 20.24 -9.09 2.27
N ASP A 189 21.49 -9.26 1.86
CA ASP A 189 22.63 -8.52 2.40
C ASP A 189 22.50 -7.01 2.25
N ASP A 190 21.84 -6.55 1.18
CA ASP A 190 21.57 -5.12 0.94
C ASP A 190 20.39 -4.56 1.77
N GLY A 191 19.75 -5.38 2.59
CA GLY A 191 18.61 -5.03 3.44
C GLY A 191 17.25 -5.23 2.78
N SER A 192 17.20 -5.63 1.51
CA SER A 192 15.94 -5.83 0.78
C SER A 192 15.34 -7.23 0.98
N TRP A 193 14.08 -7.37 0.52
CA TRP A 193 13.41 -8.66 0.31
C TRP A 193 12.95 -8.76 -1.13
N LYS A 194 13.00 -9.97 -1.68
CA LYS A 194 12.63 -10.25 -3.04
C LYS A 194 11.70 -11.44 -3.13
N THR A 195 10.56 -11.26 -3.78
CA THR A 195 9.60 -12.36 -4.02
C THR A 195 10.18 -13.44 -4.92
N ASN A 196 9.83 -14.70 -4.62
CA ASN A 196 10.14 -15.86 -5.42
C ASN A 196 8.95 -16.30 -6.30
N LEU A 197 7.78 -15.66 -6.15
CA LEU A 197 6.58 -16.01 -6.91
C LEU A 197 6.79 -15.79 -8.41
N PRO A 198 6.52 -16.80 -9.28
CA PRO A 198 6.80 -16.73 -10.70
C PRO A 198 6.15 -15.56 -11.44
N ASN A 199 4.90 -15.24 -11.06
CA ASN A 199 4.10 -14.15 -11.62
C ASN A 199 4.54 -12.76 -11.13
N LEU A 200 5.34 -12.70 -10.06
CA LEU A 200 5.84 -11.45 -9.44
C LEU A 200 7.36 -11.28 -9.58
N LYS A 201 8.06 -12.20 -10.25
CA LYS A 201 9.54 -12.13 -10.42
C LYS A 201 10.05 -10.84 -11.06
N GLN A 202 9.22 -10.19 -11.88
CA GLN A 202 9.52 -8.87 -12.44
C GLN A 202 9.41 -7.73 -11.44
N PHE A 203 8.81 -7.97 -10.28
CA PHE A 203 8.68 -6.95 -9.27
C PHE A 203 10.03 -6.76 -8.57
N GLU A 204 10.49 -5.52 -8.62
CA GLU A 204 11.70 -5.09 -7.92
C GLU A 204 11.50 -5.18 -6.40
N PRO A 205 12.57 -5.28 -5.62
CA PRO A 205 12.49 -5.27 -4.15
C PRO A 205 11.74 -4.06 -3.54
N LEU A 206 11.53 -2.99 -4.31
CA LEU A 206 10.70 -1.85 -3.91
C LEU A 206 9.20 -2.18 -3.76
N TRP A 207 8.73 -3.33 -4.27
CA TRP A 207 7.38 -3.82 -4.01
C TRP A 207 7.31 -4.65 -2.73
N THR A 208 8.33 -5.41 -2.42
CA THR A 208 8.32 -6.43 -1.37
C THR A 208 8.94 -5.94 -0.06
N THR A 209 9.99 -5.12 -0.14
CA THR A 209 10.68 -4.61 1.04
C THR A 209 9.80 -3.76 1.95
N PRO A 210 9.03 -2.77 1.45
CA PRO A 210 8.21 -1.93 2.32
C PRO A 210 7.12 -2.69 3.09
N PRO A 211 6.32 -3.62 2.50
CA PRO A 211 5.35 -4.40 3.26
C PRO A 211 5.98 -5.26 4.35
N VAL A 212 7.17 -5.83 4.11
CA VAL A 212 7.87 -6.60 5.14
C VAL A 212 8.29 -5.71 6.31
N ILE A 213 8.86 -4.53 6.05
CA ILE A 213 9.21 -3.56 7.10
C ILE A 213 7.97 -3.14 7.87
N PHE A 214 6.90 -2.73 7.16
CA PHE A 214 5.62 -2.34 7.73
C PHE A 214 5.07 -3.40 8.68
N THR A 215 5.11 -4.66 8.27
CA THR A 215 4.59 -5.79 9.03
C THR A 215 5.47 -6.14 10.23
N LEU A 216 6.78 -6.24 10.05
CA LEU A 216 7.70 -6.50 11.15
C LEU A 216 7.65 -5.40 12.21
N ALA A 217 7.45 -4.14 11.79
CA ALA A 217 7.29 -3.02 12.71
C ALA A 217 6.08 -3.18 13.65
N GLN A 218 5.00 -3.84 13.21
CA GLN A 218 3.85 -4.12 14.08
C GLN A 218 4.19 -5.06 15.24
N THR A 219 5.26 -5.84 15.14
CA THR A 219 5.67 -6.76 16.22
C THR A 219 6.38 -6.04 17.38
N GLY A 220 6.95 -4.86 17.17
CA GLY A 220 7.83 -4.18 18.12
C GLY A 220 9.17 -4.90 18.36
N GLN A 221 9.53 -5.83 17.46
CA GLN A 221 10.75 -6.65 17.51
C GLN A 221 11.59 -6.45 16.25
N HIS A 222 12.76 -7.09 16.18
CA HIS A 222 13.61 -7.14 14.98
C HIS A 222 14.12 -5.77 14.48
N GLN A 223 14.40 -4.84 15.38
CA GLN A 223 14.79 -3.46 15.05
C GLN A 223 15.96 -3.39 14.05
N ASN A 224 17.01 -4.20 14.22
CA ASN A 224 18.17 -4.18 13.31
C ASN A 224 17.80 -4.58 11.88
N THR A 225 16.92 -5.58 11.71
CA THR A 225 16.40 -6.00 10.40
C THR A 225 15.59 -4.87 9.74
N ILE A 226 14.73 -4.21 10.53
CA ILE A 226 13.93 -3.07 10.08
C ILE A 226 14.83 -1.93 9.63
N ILE A 227 15.84 -1.53 10.43
CA ILE A 227 16.79 -0.47 10.09
C ILE A 227 17.54 -0.79 8.78
N LYS A 228 18.00 -2.02 8.59
CA LYS A 228 18.62 -2.43 7.32
C LYS A 228 17.69 -2.22 6.11
N GLY A 229 16.43 -2.61 6.25
CA GLY A 229 15.42 -2.42 5.21
C GLY A 229 15.10 -0.95 4.94
N LEU A 230 14.99 -0.12 6.00
CA LEU A 230 14.76 1.33 5.88
C LEU A 230 15.93 2.03 5.17
N LYS A 231 17.18 1.68 5.49
CA LYS A 231 18.37 2.19 4.78
C LYS A 231 18.37 1.80 3.30
N TYR A 232 17.93 0.56 2.97
CA TYR A 232 17.74 0.18 1.59
C TYR A 232 16.73 1.10 0.88
N LEU A 233 15.57 1.37 1.50
CA LEU A 233 14.55 2.26 0.93
C LEU A 233 15.08 3.68 0.77
N GLU A 234 15.71 4.25 1.78
CA GLU A 234 16.29 5.60 1.75
C GLU A 234 17.25 5.74 0.57
N ASN A 235 18.16 4.77 0.37
CA ASN A 235 19.09 4.74 -0.77
C ASN A 235 18.42 4.60 -2.15
N LYS A 236 17.15 4.17 -2.19
CA LYS A 236 16.36 4.00 -3.43
C LYS A 236 15.38 5.14 -3.67
N GLN A 237 15.22 6.07 -2.74
CA GLN A 237 14.38 7.23 -2.91
C GLN A 237 14.95 8.18 -3.97
N ASN A 238 14.12 8.60 -4.90
CA ASN A 238 14.49 9.59 -5.90
C ASN A 238 14.62 10.98 -5.24
N LYS A 239 15.42 11.86 -5.82
CA LYS A 239 15.60 13.26 -5.35
C LYS A 239 14.29 14.04 -5.21
N ASN A 240 13.23 13.64 -5.91
CA ASN A 240 11.91 14.26 -5.83
C ASN A 240 10.98 13.57 -4.82
N GLY A 241 11.48 12.67 -3.99
CA GLY A 241 10.73 11.94 -2.97
C GLY A 241 10.02 10.68 -3.43
N SER A 242 9.86 10.44 -4.74
CA SER A 242 9.21 9.24 -5.26
C SER A 242 10.10 8.02 -5.23
N PHE A 243 9.50 6.85 -5.51
CA PHE A 243 10.20 5.58 -5.68
C PHE A 243 10.01 5.01 -7.09
N GLY A 244 10.97 4.19 -7.54
CA GLY A 244 10.95 3.60 -8.86
C GLY A 244 10.94 4.67 -9.97
N ARG A 245 10.17 4.45 -11.05
CA ARG A 245 9.99 5.42 -12.13
C ARG A 245 8.81 6.36 -11.85
N LYS A 246 8.83 7.07 -10.70
CA LYS A 246 7.72 7.91 -10.22
C LYS A 246 6.43 7.08 -10.04
N ASP A 247 6.55 5.97 -9.31
CA ASP A 247 5.51 4.96 -9.13
C ASP A 247 4.76 5.21 -7.83
N ALA A 248 3.47 5.48 -7.93
CA ALA A 248 2.63 5.81 -6.78
C ALA A 248 2.48 4.63 -5.80
N SER A 249 2.36 3.40 -6.29
CA SER A 249 2.28 2.21 -5.42
C SER A 249 3.55 2.05 -4.60
N LYS A 250 4.71 2.10 -5.24
CA LYS A 250 6.01 1.97 -4.55
C LYS A 250 6.25 3.10 -3.57
N THR A 251 5.85 4.33 -3.94
CA THR A 251 5.97 5.50 -3.08
C THR A 251 5.04 5.39 -1.87
N GLY A 252 3.80 4.94 -2.06
CA GLY A 252 2.83 4.71 -0.98
C GLY A 252 3.25 3.60 -0.02
N LEU A 253 3.75 2.48 -0.55
CA LEU A 253 4.28 1.39 0.25
C LEU A 253 5.53 1.81 1.04
N ALA A 254 6.47 2.55 0.43
CA ALA A 254 7.63 3.08 1.13
C ALA A 254 7.22 4.06 2.25
N LEU A 255 6.24 4.92 1.99
CA LEU A 255 5.69 5.82 3.00
C LEU A 255 5.07 5.06 4.18
N LEU A 256 4.36 3.95 3.93
CA LEU A 256 3.87 3.06 4.98
C LEU A 256 5.01 2.50 5.84
N ALA A 257 6.13 2.10 5.22
CA ALA A 257 7.29 1.60 5.96
C ALA A 257 7.90 2.70 6.86
N PHE A 258 8.16 3.89 6.33
CA PHE A 258 8.73 5.02 7.09
C PHE A 258 7.85 5.48 8.25
N THR A 259 6.54 5.38 8.13
CA THR A 259 5.57 5.84 9.13
C THR A 259 5.13 4.77 10.13
N SER A 260 5.64 3.54 10.03
CA SER A 260 5.23 2.41 10.88
C SER A 260 6.09 2.19 12.12
N LEU A 261 6.91 3.16 12.47
CA LEU A 261 8.01 3.02 13.42
C LEU A 261 7.68 3.46 14.84
N SER A 262 6.39 3.70 15.15
CA SER A 262 5.95 4.24 16.44
C SER A 262 6.34 3.40 17.67
N LYS A 263 6.62 2.11 17.48
CA LYS A 263 7.10 1.20 18.54
C LYS A 263 8.61 1.29 18.80
N TYR A 264 9.35 2.10 18.00
CA TYR A 264 10.81 2.18 18.08
C TYR A 264 11.22 3.63 18.37
N SER A 265 11.75 3.87 19.57
CA SER A 265 12.14 5.20 20.01
C SER A 265 13.17 5.83 19.05
N GLY A 266 12.87 7.03 18.59
CA GLY A 266 13.74 7.82 17.71
C GLY A 266 13.71 7.46 16.23
N LEU A 267 13.32 6.23 15.83
CA LEU A 267 13.33 5.85 14.42
C LEU A 267 12.30 6.62 13.58
N THR A 268 11.14 6.95 14.14
CA THR A 268 10.12 7.74 13.43
C THR A 268 10.68 9.09 13.00
N GLU A 269 11.41 9.76 13.89
CA GLU A 269 12.04 11.06 13.60
C GLU A 269 13.23 10.94 12.64
N GLU A 270 14.03 9.87 12.76
CA GLU A 270 15.17 9.60 11.85
C GLU A 270 14.74 9.54 10.39
N TYR A 271 13.57 8.90 10.09
CA TYR A 271 13.06 8.74 8.72
C TYR A 271 11.99 9.76 8.32
N ARG A 272 11.77 10.80 9.13
CA ARG A 272 10.77 11.84 8.89
C ARG A 272 10.97 12.55 7.56
N LEU A 273 12.19 13.00 7.25
CA LEU A 273 12.48 13.72 6.02
C LEU A 273 12.22 12.88 4.76
N SER A 274 12.51 11.57 4.80
CA SER A 274 12.18 10.65 3.72
C SER A 274 10.67 10.51 3.54
N ALA A 275 9.92 10.43 4.64
CA ALA A 275 8.45 10.40 4.61
C ALA A 275 7.87 11.71 4.07
N GLU A 276 8.31 12.87 4.55
CA GLU A 276 7.87 14.19 4.09
C GLU A 276 8.15 14.40 2.59
N SER A 277 9.33 13.98 2.11
CA SER A 277 9.67 14.04 0.69
C SER A 277 8.72 13.18 -0.18
N ALA A 278 8.32 12.02 0.30
CA ALA A 278 7.34 11.17 -0.39
C ALA A 278 5.95 11.84 -0.40
N VAL A 279 5.52 12.44 0.71
CA VAL A 279 4.25 13.17 0.77
C VAL A 279 4.27 14.38 -0.17
N GLN A 280 5.35 15.16 -0.19
CA GLN A 280 5.50 16.29 -1.10
C GLN A 280 5.38 15.87 -2.57
N TRP A 281 5.95 14.70 -2.92
CA TRP A 281 5.75 14.14 -4.25
C TRP A 281 4.27 13.83 -4.54
N PHE A 282 3.53 13.25 -3.60
CA PHE A 282 2.10 13.00 -3.76
C PHE A 282 1.31 14.29 -3.95
N LEU A 283 1.57 15.32 -3.14
CA LEU A 283 0.90 16.62 -3.25
C LEU A 283 1.08 17.22 -4.64
N SER A 284 2.32 17.18 -5.16
CA SER A 284 2.68 17.81 -6.44
C SER A 284 2.28 17.00 -7.69
N ASN A 285 1.92 15.72 -7.56
CA ASN A 285 1.76 14.82 -8.71
C ASN A 285 0.37 14.18 -8.83
N GLN A 286 -0.61 14.57 -7.99
CA GLN A 286 -1.97 14.08 -8.15
C GLN A 286 -2.61 14.62 -9.43
N ARG A 287 -3.22 13.72 -10.21
CA ARG A 287 -3.99 14.08 -11.40
C ARG A 287 -5.34 14.68 -11.01
N ARG A 288 -5.95 15.45 -11.91
CA ARG A 288 -7.30 16.01 -11.73
C ARG A 288 -8.37 14.94 -11.48
N SER A 289 -8.14 13.71 -11.92
CA SER A 289 -9.02 12.56 -11.64
C SER A 289 -8.96 12.07 -10.19
N GLY A 290 -8.00 12.50 -9.38
CA GLY A 290 -7.75 11.98 -8.04
C GLY A 290 -6.68 10.87 -7.98
N THR A 291 -6.21 10.36 -9.13
CA THR A 291 -5.19 9.32 -9.20
C THR A 291 -3.78 9.91 -9.29
N TRP A 292 -2.78 9.06 -9.11
CA TRP A 292 -1.37 9.38 -9.32
C TRP A 292 -0.77 8.59 -10.47
N PRO A 293 0.42 8.98 -10.99
CA PRO A 293 1.14 8.19 -11.97
C PRO A 293 1.59 6.86 -11.36
N GLY A 294 1.29 5.75 -12.03
CA GLY A 294 1.73 4.40 -11.64
C GLY A 294 2.85 3.90 -12.55
N GLY A 295 3.66 2.98 -12.03
CA GLY A 295 4.79 2.38 -12.76
C GLY A 295 4.36 1.39 -13.84
N PHE A 296 3.22 0.76 -13.69
CA PHE A 296 2.63 -0.16 -14.66
C PHE A 296 1.23 0.34 -15.04
N HIS A 297 1.04 0.82 -16.26
CA HIS A 297 -0.29 0.90 -16.82
C HIS A 297 -0.85 -0.52 -16.97
N PRO A 298 -1.98 -0.84 -16.35
CA PRO A 298 -3.15 -0.04 -15.99
C PRO A 298 -3.59 -0.16 -14.50
N PHE A 299 -2.68 -0.23 -13.54
CA PHE A 299 -2.97 -0.56 -12.13
C PHE A 299 -3.51 0.60 -11.28
N ASN A 300 -4.26 1.53 -11.84
CA ASN A 300 -4.74 2.71 -11.11
C ASN A 300 -5.45 2.42 -9.78
N ILE A 301 -6.10 1.26 -9.62
CA ILE A 301 -6.76 0.86 -8.36
C ILE A 301 -5.71 0.65 -7.26
N ILE A 302 -4.70 -0.16 -7.56
CA ILE A 302 -3.59 -0.49 -6.64
C ILE A 302 -2.81 0.77 -6.29
N ASP A 303 -2.44 1.56 -7.33
CA ASP A 303 -1.69 2.79 -7.16
C ASP A 303 -2.42 3.77 -6.24
N THR A 304 -3.73 3.95 -6.47
CA THR A 304 -4.56 4.86 -5.68
C THR A 304 -4.73 4.38 -4.24
N ALA A 305 -4.98 3.08 -4.03
CA ALA A 305 -5.16 2.51 -2.70
C ALA A 305 -3.90 2.65 -1.84
N PHE A 306 -2.73 2.23 -2.35
CA PHE A 306 -1.49 2.36 -1.58
C PHE A 306 -1.06 3.81 -1.37
N SER A 307 -1.40 4.73 -2.30
CA SER A 307 -1.19 6.17 -2.08
C SER A 307 -2.03 6.68 -0.91
N ILE A 308 -3.32 6.33 -0.87
CA ILE A 308 -4.21 6.68 0.25
C ILE A 308 -3.68 6.11 1.57
N TRP A 309 -3.28 4.84 1.59
CA TRP A 309 -2.77 4.19 2.80
C TRP A 309 -1.52 4.89 3.34
N GLY A 310 -0.54 5.17 2.47
CA GLY A 310 0.68 5.86 2.86
C GLY A 310 0.41 7.27 3.40
N LEU A 311 -0.40 8.06 2.68
CA LEU A 311 -0.76 9.42 3.08
C LEU A 311 -1.55 9.45 4.40
N ASN A 312 -2.53 8.56 4.56
CA ASN A 312 -3.30 8.47 5.79
C ASN A 312 -2.43 8.04 6.98
N LYS A 313 -1.54 7.08 6.78
CA LYS A 313 -0.61 6.67 7.83
C LYS A 313 0.33 7.79 8.24
N PHE A 314 0.79 8.62 7.29
CA PHE A 314 1.60 9.80 7.57
C PHE A 314 0.86 10.78 8.49
N LEU A 315 -0.40 11.13 8.18
CA LEU A 315 -1.23 12.00 9.01
C LEU A 315 -1.45 11.48 10.44
N CYS A 316 -1.47 10.16 10.61
CA CYS A 316 -1.62 9.54 11.94
C CYS A 316 -0.30 9.43 12.71
N THR A 317 0.83 9.75 12.08
CA THR A 317 2.16 9.57 12.66
C THR A 317 2.84 10.89 13.00
N PHE A 318 2.67 11.88 12.17
CA PHE A 318 3.24 13.23 12.28
C PHE A 318 2.14 14.29 12.37
#